data_a390f322c607a20ebac4a3ed99a80a4c
#
_entry.id   a390f322c607a20ebac4a3ed99a80a4c
#
_cell.length_a   1.000
_cell.length_b   1.000
_cell.length_c   1.000
_cell.angle_alpha   90.00
_cell.angle_beta   90.00
_cell.angle_gamma   90.00
#
_symmetry.space_group_name_H-M   'P 1'
#
loop_
_entity.id
_entity.type
_entity.pdbx_description
1 polymer ?
#
loop_
_entity_poly.entity_id
_entity_poly.type
_entity_poly.pdbx_seq_one_letter_code
_entity_poly.pdbx_strand_id
1 'polypeptide(L)'
;SAASDVYKRQVTALVGPNGAGKSTLLRCMANLCRFSGDVTGPEAVYLPQDPPPESTLTVFESVLLALQHSRTGFSGLRVATSTQDRVSSVLTRLGLEDLESRTMSQLSGGQRQLVSFAQAIVCRPQALLLDEPTSALDLRNQLILMEHIRAYAAEAPAAVVVSMHDLSQAARFAHRIAVLHAGTVYAHGAAKDVLTAKMLREVYRVDGKVTLTDDGSAAITTSRAI
;
A
#
# COMPACT_ATOMS: atom_id res chain seq x y z
N SER A 1 -4.69 -16.66 -16.66
CA SER A 1 -3.65 -17.70 -16.71
C SER A 1 -3.15 -17.97 -15.30
N ALA A 2 -2.76 -19.19 -14.97
CA ALA A 2 -2.35 -19.62 -13.62
C ALA A 2 -1.25 -18.74 -13.00
N ALA A 3 -0.40 -18.10 -13.79
CA ALA A 3 0.65 -17.20 -13.32
C ALA A 3 0.10 -15.89 -12.71
N SER A 4 -1.03 -15.38 -13.20
CA SER A 4 -1.65 -14.16 -12.64
C SER A 4 -2.38 -14.41 -11.33
N ASP A 5 -2.78 -15.63 -11.04
CA ASP A 5 -3.49 -15.98 -9.81
C ASP A 5 -2.54 -16.19 -8.61
N VAL A 6 -1.26 -16.48 -8.88
CA VAL A 6 -0.24 -16.67 -7.82
C VAL A 6 0.05 -15.40 -7.03
N TYR A 7 -0.13 -14.23 -7.64
CA TYR A 7 0.11 -12.94 -6.97
C TYR A 7 -1.15 -12.30 -6.37
N LYS A 8 -2.32 -12.83 -6.68
CA LYS A 8 -3.57 -12.42 -6.02
C LYS A 8 -3.56 -12.89 -4.57
N ARG A 9 -4.16 -12.10 -3.69
CA ARG A 9 -4.19 -12.32 -2.23
C ARG A 9 -2.81 -12.25 -1.55
N GLN A 10 -1.85 -11.60 -2.19
CA GLN A 10 -0.51 -11.39 -1.63
C GLN A 10 -0.17 -9.92 -1.51
N VAL A 11 0.60 -9.61 -0.48
CA VAL A 11 1.26 -8.32 -0.32
C VAL A 11 2.70 -8.47 -0.79
N THR A 12 3.11 -7.64 -1.75
CA THR A 12 4.50 -7.49 -2.18
C THR A 12 5.05 -6.18 -1.64
N ALA A 13 6.12 -6.23 -0.85
CA ALA A 13 6.84 -5.03 -0.44
C ALA A 13 7.84 -4.62 -1.52
N LEU A 14 7.79 -3.36 -1.91
CA LEU A 14 8.79 -2.73 -2.77
C LEU A 14 9.74 -1.92 -1.89
N VAL A 15 10.97 -2.39 -1.73
CA VAL A 15 11.98 -1.77 -0.89
C VAL A 15 13.17 -1.28 -1.70
N GLY A 16 13.96 -0.38 -1.14
CA GLY A 16 15.14 0.20 -1.77
C GLY A 16 15.47 1.57 -1.17
N PRO A 17 16.67 2.08 -1.37
CA PRO A 17 17.08 3.38 -0.85
C PRO A 17 16.26 4.53 -1.46
N ASN A 18 16.37 5.71 -0.85
CA ASN A 18 15.76 6.92 -1.41
C ASN A 18 16.32 7.18 -2.81
N GLY A 19 15.47 7.60 -3.74
CA GLY A 19 15.86 7.81 -5.12
C GLY A 19 16.01 6.54 -5.97
N ALA A 20 15.78 5.34 -5.44
CA ALA A 20 15.82 4.09 -6.21
C ALA A 20 14.74 3.99 -7.30
N GLY A 21 13.70 4.86 -7.25
CA GLY A 21 12.62 4.88 -8.22
C GLY A 21 11.33 4.17 -7.79
N LYS A 22 11.15 3.87 -6.51
CA LYS A 22 9.96 3.15 -5.98
C LYS A 22 8.66 3.84 -6.38
N SER A 23 8.48 5.11 -6.01
CA SER A 23 7.27 5.90 -6.32
C SER A 23 7.08 6.08 -7.83
N THR A 24 8.17 6.24 -8.58
CA THR A 24 8.12 6.34 -10.05
C THR A 24 7.61 5.04 -10.65
N LEU A 25 8.11 3.90 -10.19
CA LEU A 25 7.65 2.59 -10.66
C LEU A 25 6.16 2.38 -10.36
N LEU A 26 5.71 2.67 -9.14
CA LEU A 26 4.29 2.56 -8.76
C LEU A 26 3.41 3.46 -9.63
N ARG A 27 3.83 4.71 -9.88
CA ARG A 27 3.09 5.65 -10.77
C ARG A 27 3.05 5.16 -12.22
N CYS A 28 4.14 4.57 -12.73
CA CYS A 28 4.15 3.95 -14.06
C CYS A 28 3.18 2.78 -14.12
N MET A 29 3.19 1.90 -13.12
CA MET A 29 2.25 0.77 -13.03
C MET A 29 0.79 1.21 -12.94
N ALA A 30 0.52 2.38 -12.36
CA ALA A 30 -0.81 3.00 -12.30
C ALA A 30 -1.16 3.85 -13.53
N ASN A 31 -0.32 3.89 -14.56
CA ASN A 31 -0.51 4.76 -15.73
C ASN A 31 -0.57 6.27 -15.42
N LEU A 32 0.02 6.71 -14.32
CA LEU A 32 0.01 8.10 -13.86
C LEU A 32 1.20 8.93 -14.38
N CYS A 33 2.14 8.31 -15.08
CA CYS A 33 3.26 9.01 -15.71
C CYS A 33 3.63 8.35 -17.04
N ARG A 34 4.33 9.09 -17.90
CA ARG A 34 4.84 8.54 -19.17
C ARG A 34 6.02 7.60 -18.89
N PHE A 35 6.02 6.45 -19.54
CA PHE A 35 7.11 5.48 -19.49
C PHE A 35 7.28 4.79 -20.84
N SER A 36 8.39 4.10 -21.02
CA SER A 36 8.66 3.26 -22.20
C SER A 36 8.54 1.79 -21.77
N GLY A 37 7.84 1.00 -22.54
CA GLY A 37 7.55 -0.40 -22.25
C GLY A 37 6.06 -0.67 -22.02
N ASP A 38 5.74 -1.87 -21.56
CA ASP A 38 4.35 -2.33 -21.38
C ASP A 38 4.08 -2.69 -19.92
N VAL A 39 2.94 -2.27 -19.42
CA VAL A 39 2.37 -2.75 -18.15
C VAL A 39 1.20 -3.66 -18.47
N THR A 40 1.33 -4.94 -18.12
CA THR A 40 0.28 -5.93 -18.32
C THR A 40 -0.38 -6.28 -17.00
N GLY A 41 -1.70 -6.13 -16.91
CA GLY A 41 -2.44 -6.42 -15.70
C GLY A 41 -3.76 -5.67 -15.62
N PRO A 42 -4.51 -5.83 -14.52
CA PRO A 42 -5.71 -5.05 -14.29
C PRO A 42 -5.35 -3.59 -13.99
N GLU A 43 -6.32 -2.70 -14.20
CA GLU A 43 -6.20 -1.31 -13.77
C GLU A 43 -5.92 -1.24 -12.27
N ALA A 44 -4.91 -0.46 -11.91
CA ALA A 44 -4.44 -0.35 -10.54
C ALA A 44 -4.95 0.95 -9.89
N VAL A 45 -5.38 0.86 -8.63
CA VAL A 45 -5.60 2.03 -7.79
C VAL A 45 -4.29 2.37 -7.08
N TYR A 46 -3.86 3.63 -7.22
CA TYR A 46 -2.66 4.16 -6.58
C TYR A 46 -3.03 5.04 -5.39
N LEU A 47 -2.44 4.75 -4.25
CA LEU A 47 -2.51 5.55 -3.03
C LEU A 47 -1.17 6.26 -2.83
N PRO A 48 -1.12 7.60 -2.93
CA PRO A 48 0.10 8.37 -2.71
C PRO A 48 0.52 8.37 -1.24
N GLN A 49 1.77 8.76 -1.00
CA GLN A 49 2.36 8.86 0.33
C GLN A 49 1.62 9.88 1.22
N ASP A 50 1.32 11.04 0.66
CA ASP A 50 0.62 12.09 1.39
C ASP A 50 -0.88 11.79 1.45
N PRO A 51 -1.50 11.90 2.63
CA PRO A 51 -2.95 11.79 2.75
C PRO A 51 -3.64 12.92 1.97
N PRO A 52 -4.94 12.76 1.60
CA PRO A 52 -5.66 13.80 0.92
C PRO A 52 -5.66 15.09 1.75
N PRO A 53 -5.68 16.24 1.08
CA PRO A 53 -5.72 17.53 1.75
C PRO A 53 -6.96 17.65 2.64
N GLU A 54 -6.89 18.54 3.61
CA GLU A 54 -8.02 18.89 4.44
C GLU A 54 -9.17 19.41 3.57
N SER A 55 -10.37 18.95 3.86
CA SER A 55 -11.57 19.37 3.16
C SER A 55 -12.76 19.43 4.11
N THR A 56 -13.84 20.07 3.66
CA THR A 56 -15.11 20.17 4.38
C THR A 56 -16.00 18.95 4.18
N LEU A 57 -15.62 18.03 3.32
CA LEU A 57 -16.32 16.77 3.13
C LEU A 57 -16.22 15.92 4.41
N THR A 58 -17.29 15.25 4.76
CA THR A 58 -17.27 14.24 5.80
C THR A 58 -16.49 13.01 5.34
N VAL A 59 -16.09 12.17 6.28
CA VAL A 59 -15.45 10.88 5.98
C VAL A 59 -16.32 10.06 5.04
N PHE A 60 -17.62 9.94 5.36
CA PHE A 60 -18.58 9.23 4.52
C PHE A 60 -18.64 9.78 3.10
N GLU A 61 -18.80 11.09 2.95
CA GLU A 61 -18.88 11.75 1.65
C GLU A 61 -17.60 11.57 0.83
N SER A 62 -16.44 11.63 1.47
CA SER A 62 -15.15 11.49 0.79
C SER A 62 -14.95 10.06 0.24
N VAL A 63 -15.36 9.02 0.99
CA VAL A 63 -15.30 7.63 0.53
C VAL A 63 -16.37 7.35 -0.52
N LEU A 64 -17.57 7.93 -0.36
CA LEU A 64 -18.64 7.83 -1.35
C LEU A 64 -18.22 8.45 -2.69
N LEU A 65 -17.57 9.61 -2.66
CA LEU A 65 -17.07 10.30 -3.85
C LEU A 65 -16.02 9.44 -4.58
N ALA A 66 -15.10 8.83 -3.86
CA ALA A 66 -14.11 7.91 -4.44
C ALA A 66 -14.80 6.73 -5.16
N LEU A 67 -15.84 6.14 -4.57
CA LEU A 67 -16.60 5.07 -5.19
C LEU A 67 -17.34 5.51 -6.45
N GLN A 68 -17.84 6.74 -6.49
CA GLN A 68 -18.53 7.29 -7.66
C GLN A 68 -17.58 7.57 -8.83
N HIS A 69 -16.39 8.11 -8.57
CA HIS A 69 -15.39 8.38 -9.61
C HIS A 69 -14.84 7.10 -10.28
N SER A 70 -14.79 6.00 -9.56
CA SER A 70 -14.32 4.73 -10.14
C SER A 70 -15.32 4.08 -11.09
N ARG A 71 -16.57 4.52 -11.05
CA ARG A 71 -17.62 4.05 -11.96
C ARG A 71 -17.65 4.98 -13.18
N THR A 72 -16.84 4.71 -14.20
CA THR A 72 -16.91 5.38 -15.50
C THR A 72 -18.29 5.17 -16.13
N GLY A 73 -19.18 6.11 -15.85
CA GLY A 73 -20.53 6.11 -16.38
C GLY A 73 -21.39 7.05 -15.52
N PHE A 74 -21.59 8.28 -16.03
CA PHE A 74 -22.55 9.24 -15.50
C PHE A 74 -23.97 8.64 -15.57
N SER A 75 -24.31 7.80 -14.60
CA SER A 75 -25.68 7.37 -14.38
C SER A 75 -26.17 8.05 -13.12
N GLY A 76 -26.83 9.19 -13.32
CA GLY A 76 -27.76 9.88 -12.47
C GLY A 76 -27.51 9.86 -10.95
N LEU A 77 -27.58 11.03 -10.33
CA LEU A 77 -27.49 11.43 -8.92
C LEU A 77 -28.32 10.65 -7.89
N ARG A 78 -28.74 9.42 -8.15
CA ARG A 78 -29.36 8.53 -7.13
C ARG A 78 -28.28 7.64 -6.56
N VAL A 79 -27.79 7.98 -5.38
CA VAL A 79 -26.97 7.05 -4.56
C VAL A 79 -27.88 5.87 -4.21
N ALA A 80 -27.66 4.73 -4.85
CA ALA A 80 -28.42 3.53 -4.52
C ALA A 80 -28.08 3.12 -3.07
N THR A 81 -29.05 2.60 -2.33
CA THR A 81 -28.88 2.10 -0.95
C THR A 81 -27.67 1.16 -0.85
N SER A 82 -27.48 0.30 -1.85
CA SER A 82 -26.32 -0.60 -1.95
C SER A 82 -24.95 0.12 -2.01
N THR A 83 -24.91 1.39 -2.43
CA THR A 83 -23.68 2.20 -2.47
C THR A 83 -23.35 2.74 -1.09
N GLN A 84 -24.37 3.19 -0.34
CA GLN A 84 -24.24 3.64 1.04
C GLN A 84 -23.81 2.47 1.94
N ASP A 85 -24.49 1.33 1.84
CA ASP A 85 -24.17 0.12 2.61
C ASP A 85 -22.73 -0.31 2.39
N ARG A 86 -22.22 -0.18 1.16
CA ARG A 86 -20.83 -0.50 0.82
C ARG A 86 -19.84 0.45 1.47
N VAL A 87 -20.13 1.76 1.50
CA VAL A 87 -19.28 2.74 2.18
C VAL A 87 -19.24 2.46 3.67
N SER A 88 -20.42 2.34 4.32
CA SER A 88 -20.49 2.04 5.75
C SER A 88 -19.80 0.72 6.11
N SER A 89 -19.96 -0.32 5.30
CA SER A 89 -19.25 -1.60 5.51
C SER A 89 -17.73 -1.46 5.48
N VAL A 90 -17.20 -0.63 4.58
CA VAL A 90 -15.73 -0.37 4.54
C VAL A 90 -15.29 0.44 5.76
N LEU A 91 -16.05 1.46 6.15
CA LEU A 91 -15.73 2.29 7.31
C LEU A 91 -15.75 1.48 8.60
N THR A 92 -16.80 0.67 8.83
CA THR A 92 -16.87 -0.25 9.97
C THR A 92 -15.69 -1.23 10.01
N ARG A 93 -15.35 -1.82 8.85
CA ARG A 93 -14.20 -2.73 8.75
C ARG A 93 -12.87 -2.10 9.17
N LEU A 94 -12.71 -0.79 8.96
CA LEU A 94 -11.50 -0.04 9.30
C LEU A 94 -11.59 0.64 10.67
N GLY A 95 -12.67 0.46 11.43
CA GLY A 95 -12.90 1.10 12.72
C GLY A 95 -13.08 2.62 12.60
N LEU A 96 -13.70 3.08 11.52
CA LEU A 96 -13.95 4.49 11.22
C LEU A 96 -15.42 4.89 11.35
N GLU A 97 -16.29 4.00 11.84
CA GLU A 97 -17.74 4.22 11.97
C GLU A 97 -18.08 5.44 12.83
N ASP A 98 -17.37 5.65 13.93
CA ASP A 98 -17.57 6.81 14.83
C ASP A 98 -17.11 8.13 14.21
N LEU A 99 -16.41 8.07 13.08
CA LEU A 99 -15.85 9.22 12.36
C LEU A 99 -16.62 9.57 11.09
N GLU A 100 -17.63 8.80 10.70
CA GLU A 100 -18.35 8.95 9.43
C GLU A 100 -18.87 10.38 9.18
N SER A 101 -19.37 11.04 10.23
CA SER A 101 -19.93 12.39 10.17
C SER A 101 -18.90 13.51 10.38
N ARG A 102 -17.65 13.19 10.77
CA ARG A 102 -16.60 14.19 10.94
C ARG A 102 -16.05 14.63 9.59
N THR A 103 -15.68 15.90 9.50
CA THR A 103 -15.02 16.43 8.30
C THR A 103 -13.56 15.99 8.26
N MET A 104 -13.00 15.89 7.04
CA MET A 104 -11.59 15.51 6.83
C MET A 104 -10.62 16.44 7.58
N SER A 105 -10.96 17.71 7.75
CA SER A 105 -10.17 18.69 8.52
C SER A 105 -10.13 18.43 10.02
N GLN A 106 -11.09 17.67 10.57
CA GLN A 106 -11.16 17.33 11.99
C GLN A 106 -10.38 16.06 12.35
N LEU A 107 -9.80 15.38 11.35
CA LEU A 107 -9.11 14.12 11.55
C LEU A 107 -7.63 14.32 11.86
N SER A 108 -7.06 13.42 12.67
CA SER A 108 -5.61 13.29 12.81
C SER A 108 -4.98 12.80 11.48
N GLY A 109 -3.66 12.97 11.33
CA GLY A 109 -2.93 12.45 10.16
C GLY A 109 -3.14 10.95 9.95
N GLY A 110 -3.09 10.16 11.02
CA GLY A 110 -3.33 8.72 10.95
C GLY A 110 -4.76 8.35 10.56
N GLN A 111 -5.75 9.09 11.06
CA GLN A 111 -7.15 8.89 10.67
C GLN A 111 -7.36 9.24 9.18
N ARG A 112 -6.77 10.34 8.70
CA ARG A 112 -6.81 10.69 7.26
C ARG A 112 -6.18 9.60 6.40
N GLN A 113 -5.08 9.00 6.84
CA GLN A 113 -4.43 7.91 6.11
C GLN A 113 -5.32 6.67 6.04
N LEU A 114 -6.01 6.30 7.12
CA LEU A 114 -6.99 5.21 7.10
C LEU A 114 -8.18 5.53 6.18
N VAL A 115 -8.65 6.77 6.15
CA VAL A 115 -9.71 7.20 5.20
C VAL A 115 -9.21 7.11 3.76
N SER A 116 -7.95 7.50 3.48
CA SER A 116 -7.35 7.31 2.15
C SER A 116 -7.33 5.84 1.74
N PHE A 117 -6.99 4.97 2.66
CA PHE A 117 -7.04 3.53 2.41
C PHE A 117 -8.48 3.05 2.18
N ALA A 118 -9.48 3.56 2.95
CA ALA A 118 -10.89 3.29 2.70
C ALA A 118 -11.33 3.70 1.28
N GLN A 119 -10.93 4.90 0.84
CA GLN A 119 -11.20 5.40 -0.51
C GLN A 119 -10.63 4.48 -1.60
N ALA A 120 -9.42 3.96 -1.38
CA ALA A 120 -8.78 3.05 -2.33
C ALA A 120 -9.49 1.69 -2.41
N ILE A 121 -9.88 1.10 -1.27
CA ILE A 121 -10.45 -0.26 -1.25
C ILE A 121 -11.96 -0.31 -1.48
N VAL A 122 -12.69 0.81 -1.31
CA VAL A 122 -14.15 0.84 -1.54
C VAL A 122 -14.51 0.48 -2.98
N CYS A 123 -13.60 0.73 -3.93
CA CYS A 123 -13.77 0.37 -5.34
C CYS A 123 -13.53 -1.11 -5.63
N ARG A 124 -13.00 -1.88 -4.68
CA ARG A 124 -12.57 -3.28 -4.83
C ARG A 124 -11.60 -3.48 -6.00
N PRO A 125 -10.47 -2.74 -6.05
CA PRO A 125 -9.53 -2.85 -7.15
C PRO A 125 -8.93 -4.26 -7.20
N GLN A 126 -8.56 -4.69 -8.42
CA GLN A 126 -7.81 -5.93 -8.62
C GLN A 126 -6.30 -5.75 -8.42
N ALA A 127 -5.81 -4.51 -8.49
CA ALA A 127 -4.45 -4.13 -8.15
C ALA A 127 -4.47 -2.87 -7.29
N LEU A 128 -3.71 -2.87 -6.17
CA LEU A 128 -3.60 -1.76 -5.24
C LEU A 128 -2.12 -1.44 -5.02
N LEU A 129 -1.74 -0.21 -5.32
CA LEU A 129 -0.36 0.28 -5.23
C LEU A 129 -0.30 1.36 -4.16
N LEU A 130 0.41 1.09 -3.07
CA LEU A 130 0.50 1.95 -1.90
C LEU A 130 1.92 2.52 -1.80
N ASP A 131 2.04 3.83 -1.89
CA ASP A 131 3.34 4.50 -1.84
C ASP A 131 3.61 5.02 -0.43
N GLU A 132 4.49 4.32 0.31
CA GLU A 132 4.91 4.64 1.68
C GLU A 132 3.74 5.00 2.64
N PRO A 133 2.69 4.17 2.70
CA PRO A 133 1.45 4.55 3.38
C PRO A 133 1.61 4.72 4.91
N THR A 134 2.76 4.35 5.45
CA THR A 134 3.04 4.40 6.90
C THR A 134 4.02 5.50 7.30
N SER A 135 4.59 6.27 6.35
CA SER A 135 5.72 7.19 6.60
C SER A 135 5.43 8.31 7.61
N ALA A 136 4.19 8.80 7.66
CA ALA A 136 3.77 9.89 8.56
C ALA A 136 3.02 9.41 9.80
N LEU A 137 3.02 8.10 10.08
CA LEU A 137 2.25 7.49 11.16
C LEU A 137 3.14 7.15 12.36
N ASP A 138 2.59 7.26 13.57
CA ASP A 138 3.18 6.66 14.75
C ASP A 138 3.15 5.12 14.67
N LEU A 139 3.94 4.46 15.51
CA LEU A 139 4.12 3.01 15.49
C LEU A 139 2.80 2.23 15.60
N ARG A 140 1.86 2.69 16.44
CA ARG A 140 0.56 2.04 16.61
C ARG A 140 -0.26 2.11 15.31
N ASN A 141 -0.36 3.30 14.72
CA ASN A 141 -1.12 3.52 13.51
C ASN A 141 -0.49 2.84 12.29
N GLN A 142 0.86 2.74 12.24
CA GLN A 142 1.56 1.93 11.24
C GLN A 142 1.12 0.46 11.30
N LEU A 143 1.11 -0.14 12.49
CA LEU A 143 0.71 -1.53 12.68
C LEU A 143 -0.75 -1.76 12.26
N ILE A 144 -1.66 -0.89 12.72
CA ILE A 144 -3.09 -0.96 12.36
C ILE A 144 -3.28 -0.92 10.84
N LEU A 145 -2.65 0.05 10.16
CA LEU A 145 -2.79 0.16 8.70
C LEU A 145 -2.24 -1.07 7.98
N MET A 146 -1.07 -1.57 8.40
CA MET A 146 -0.47 -2.77 7.79
C MET A 146 -1.31 -4.04 8.00
N GLU A 147 -1.95 -4.18 9.17
CA GLU A 147 -2.90 -5.26 9.44
C GLU A 147 -4.13 -5.17 8.53
N HIS A 148 -4.69 -3.97 8.33
CA HIS A 148 -5.79 -3.75 7.39
C HIS A 148 -5.40 -4.05 5.94
N ILE A 149 -4.20 -3.65 5.51
CA ILE A 149 -3.66 -3.96 4.18
C ILE A 149 -3.55 -5.49 3.99
N ARG A 150 -3.02 -6.20 4.98
CA ARG A 150 -2.88 -7.66 4.97
C ARG A 150 -4.24 -8.36 4.92
N ALA A 151 -5.17 -7.94 5.78
CA ALA A 151 -6.52 -8.48 5.81
C ALA A 151 -7.23 -8.26 4.47
N TYR A 152 -7.12 -7.06 3.90
CA TYR A 152 -7.67 -6.78 2.58
C TYR A 152 -7.08 -7.70 1.50
N ALA A 153 -5.76 -7.83 1.44
CA ALA A 153 -5.10 -8.70 0.45
C ALA A 153 -5.53 -10.17 0.59
N ALA A 154 -5.73 -10.67 1.81
CA ALA A 154 -6.14 -12.05 2.05
C ALA A 154 -7.60 -12.34 1.58
N GLU A 155 -8.49 -11.36 1.74
CA GLU A 155 -9.93 -11.53 1.44
C GLU A 155 -10.27 -11.16 -0.01
N ALA A 156 -9.66 -10.11 -0.55
CA ALA A 156 -9.92 -9.64 -1.90
C ALA A 156 -9.04 -10.41 -2.93
N PRO A 157 -9.56 -10.68 -4.15
CA PRO A 157 -8.75 -11.23 -5.24
C PRO A 157 -7.84 -10.14 -5.85
N ALA A 158 -7.13 -9.40 -5.01
CA ALA A 158 -6.31 -8.26 -5.38
C ALA A 158 -4.82 -8.55 -5.22
N ALA A 159 -3.99 -8.02 -6.10
CA ALA A 159 -2.56 -7.90 -5.92
C ALA A 159 -2.26 -6.57 -5.20
N VAL A 160 -1.54 -6.61 -4.09
CA VAL A 160 -1.19 -5.42 -3.32
C VAL A 160 0.32 -5.22 -3.36
N VAL A 161 0.76 -4.05 -3.80
CA VAL A 161 2.17 -3.64 -3.75
C VAL A 161 2.29 -2.44 -2.82
N VAL A 162 3.21 -2.53 -1.86
CA VAL A 162 3.44 -1.48 -0.85
C VAL A 162 4.90 -1.06 -0.91
N SER A 163 5.19 0.21 -1.20
CA SER A 163 6.55 0.72 -1.03
C SER A 163 6.83 0.98 0.46
N MET A 164 7.99 0.56 0.92
CA MET A 164 8.37 0.61 2.33
C MET A 164 9.85 0.98 2.49
N HIS A 165 10.17 1.69 3.57
CA HIS A 165 11.56 1.95 3.96
C HIS A 165 12.06 0.94 4.99
N ASP A 166 11.19 0.49 5.89
CA ASP A 166 11.55 -0.43 6.96
C ASP A 166 11.57 -1.87 6.44
N LEU A 167 12.77 -2.43 6.35
CA LEU A 167 12.99 -3.80 5.91
C LEU A 167 12.43 -4.83 6.90
N SER A 168 12.40 -4.52 8.19
CA SER A 168 11.84 -5.41 9.22
C SER A 168 10.33 -5.48 9.09
N GLN A 169 9.67 -4.32 8.88
CA GLN A 169 8.24 -4.30 8.55
C GLN A 169 7.95 -5.03 7.23
N ALA A 170 8.77 -4.82 6.19
CA ALA A 170 8.60 -5.52 4.92
C ALA A 170 8.66 -7.05 5.09
N ALA A 171 9.62 -7.56 5.87
CA ALA A 171 9.73 -8.98 6.17
C ALA A 171 8.52 -9.52 6.93
N ARG A 172 8.00 -8.75 7.90
CA ARG A 172 6.89 -9.16 8.76
C ARG A 172 5.55 -9.19 8.03
N PHE A 173 5.27 -8.18 7.19
CA PHE A 173 3.93 -7.99 6.62
C PHE A 173 3.79 -8.47 5.18
N ALA A 174 4.88 -8.54 4.40
CA ALA A 174 4.80 -8.92 3.00
C ALA A 174 5.03 -10.42 2.80
N HIS A 175 4.33 -10.98 1.81
CA HIS A 175 4.55 -12.35 1.35
C HIS A 175 5.79 -12.43 0.45
N ARG A 176 6.09 -11.35 -0.27
CA ARG A 176 7.24 -11.23 -1.16
C ARG A 176 7.85 -9.85 -1.04
N ILE A 177 9.14 -9.77 -1.31
CA ILE A 177 9.90 -8.52 -1.32
C ILE A 177 10.53 -8.35 -2.70
N ALA A 178 10.38 -7.16 -3.28
CA ALA A 178 11.13 -6.71 -4.45
C ALA A 178 12.07 -5.58 -4.02
N VAL A 179 13.36 -5.75 -4.25
CA VAL A 179 14.38 -4.74 -3.94
C VAL A 179 14.68 -3.95 -5.20
N LEU A 180 14.45 -2.65 -5.14
CA LEU A 180 14.77 -1.73 -6.22
C LEU A 180 16.10 -1.02 -5.94
N HIS A 181 17.00 -1.00 -6.91
CA HIS A 181 18.28 -0.31 -6.85
C HIS A 181 18.61 0.33 -8.19
N ALA A 182 18.92 1.63 -8.17
CA ALA A 182 19.28 2.40 -9.35
C ALA A 182 18.32 2.18 -10.56
N GLY A 183 17.02 2.19 -10.32
CA GLY A 183 15.98 2.02 -11.34
C GLY A 183 15.77 0.60 -11.85
N THR A 184 16.44 -0.40 -11.28
CA THR A 184 16.30 -1.82 -11.67
C THR A 184 15.89 -2.69 -10.48
N VAL A 185 15.22 -3.82 -10.74
CA VAL A 185 14.92 -4.81 -9.71
C VAL A 185 16.20 -5.60 -9.43
N TYR A 186 16.81 -5.37 -8.28
CA TYR A 186 18.01 -6.06 -7.83
C TYR A 186 17.73 -7.51 -7.42
N ALA A 187 16.67 -7.73 -6.67
CA ALA A 187 16.24 -9.05 -6.21
C ALA A 187 14.73 -9.07 -5.97
N HIS A 188 14.13 -10.25 -6.07
CA HIS A 188 12.71 -10.46 -5.82
C HIS A 188 12.46 -11.89 -5.30
N GLY A 189 11.71 -12.03 -4.21
CA GLY A 189 11.44 -13.33 -3.61
C GLY A 189 10.86 -13.27 -2.21
N ALA A 190 10.99 -14.37 -1.46
CA ALA A 190 10.65 -14.39 -0.05
C ALA A 190 11.69 -13.59 0.76
N ALA A 191 11.30 -13.08 1.93
CA ALA A 191 12.18 -12.26 2.77
C ALA A 191 13.54 -12.95 3.04
N LYS A 192 13.53 -14.25 3.35
CA LYS A 192 14.73 -15.05 3.62
C LYS A 192 15.73 -15.12 2.45
N ASP A 193 15.22 -15.03 1.23
CA ASP A 193 16.05 -15.19 0.02
C ASP A 193 16.60 -13.83 -0.45
N VAL A 194 15.90 -12.75 -0.10
CA VAL A 194 16.17 -11.39 -0.60
C VAL A 194 16.91 -10.55 0.42
N LEU A 195 16.51 -10.59 1.71
CA LEU A 195 17.13 -9.81 2.76
C LEU A 195 18.44 -10.50 3.22
N THR A 196 19.55 -10.07 2.67
CA THR A 196 20.87 -10.66 2.96
C THR A 196 21.89 -9.58 3.33
N ALA A 197 22.96 -9.94 4.03
CA ALA A 197 24.06 -9.02 4.30
C ALA A 197 24.70 -8.48 3.00
N LYS A 198 24.71 -9.30 1.93
CA LYS A 198 25.17 -8.88 0.61
C LYS A 198 24.28 -7.76 0.05
N MET A 199 22.95 -7.94 0.11
CA MET A 199 21.98 -6.94 -0.33
C MET A 199 22.13 -5.63 0.46
N LEU A 200 22.30 -5.69 1.79
CA LEU A 200 22.51 -4.50 2.62
C LEU A 200 23.77 -3.74 2.16
N ARG A 201 24.85 -4.45 1.86
CA ARG A 201 26.10 -3.84 1.40
C ARG A 201 25.99 -3.23 0.00
N GLU A 202 25.42 -3.96 -0.95
CA GLU A 202 25.39 -3.55 -2.36
C GLU A 202 24.32 -2.48 -2.62
N VAL A 203 23.14 -2.60 -1.99
CA VAL A 203 21.99 -1.73 -2.24
C VAL A 203 21.95 -0.54 -1.29
N TYR A 204 22.12 -0.79 0.02
CA TYR A 204 21.99 0.25 1.05
C TYR A 204 23.33 0.86 1.49
N ARG A 205 24.46 0.30 1.02
CA ARG A 205 25.81 0.77 1.38
C ARG A 205 26.05 0.73 2.90
N VAL A 206 25.59 -0.32 3.55
CA VAL A 206 25.82 -0.55 4.97
C VAL A 206 26.32 -1.97 5.23
N ASP A 207 27.24 -2.11 6.19
CA ASP A 207 27.56 -3.40 6.77
C ASP A 207 26.50 -3.75 7.81
N GLY A 208 25.96 -4.96 7.74
CA GLY A 208 24.94 -5.39 8.65
C GLY A 208 24.69 -6.90 8.59
N LYS A 209 23.88 -7.36 9.55
CA LYS A 209 23.44 -8.74 9.66
C LYS A 209 21.92 -8.78 9.61
N VAL A 210 21.38 -9.76 8.90
CA VAL A 210 19.96 -10.08 8.88
C VAL A 210 19.76 -11.38 9.65
N THR A 211 18.94 -11.36 10.68
CA THR A 211 18.54 -12.53 11.43
C THR A 211 17.04 -12.70 11.25
N LEU A 212 16.62 -13.82 10.69
CA LEU A 212 15.21 -14.17 10.57
C LEU A 212 14.77 -14.88 11.85
N THR A 213 13.61 -14.50 12.35
CA THR A 213 12.93 -15.15 13.46
C THR A 213 12.00 -16.25 12.96
N ASP A 214 11.60 -17.18 13.82
CA ASP A 214 10.75 -18.33 13.46
C ASP A 214 9.36 -17.91 12.93
N ASP A 215 8.90 -16.72 13.30
CA ASP A 215 7.65 -16.11 12.81
C ASP A 215 7.78 -15.44 11.43
N GLY A 216 8.96 -15.52 10.80
CA GLY A 216 9.25 -14.95 9.50
C GLY A 216 9.61 -13.45 9.54
N SER A 217 9.64 -12.83 10.72
CA SER A 217 10.12 -11.44 10.89
C SER A 217 11.64 -11.38 10.67
N ALA A 218 12.16 -10.21 10.30
CA ALA A 218 13.61 -9.99 10.19
C ALA A 218 14.07 -8.94 11.19
N ALA A 219 15.08 -9.27 11.97
CA ALA A 219 15.86 -8.31 12.72
C ALA A 219 17.09 -7.91 11.89
N ILE A 220 17.21 -6.64 11.58
CA ILE A 220 18.31 -6.09 10.79
C ILE A 220 19.16 -5.23 11.70
N THR A 221 20.42 -5.65 11.89
CA THR A 221 21.38 -4.91 12.69
C THR A 221 22.44 -4.34 11.75
N THR A 222 22.53 -3.02 11.68
CA THR A 222 23.56 -2.32 10.89
C THR A 222 24.69 -1.90 11.81
N SER A 223 25.95 -2.04 11.33
CA SER A 223 27.14 -1.73 12.12
C SER A 223 27.85 -0.46 11.65
N ARG A 224 27.91 -0.20 10.34
CA ARG A 224 28.53 1.01 9.78
C ARG A 224 28.04 1.28 8.36
N ALA A 225 28.13 2.54 7.91
CA ALA A 225 28.01 2.92 6.50
C ALA A 225 29.32 2.61 5.73
N ILE A 226 29.20 2.31 4.43
CA ILE A 226 30.31 1.97 3.51
C ILE A 226 30.44 3.08 2.46
#